data_8dda91b63a8c1cef93920099443a8786
#
_entry.id   8dda91b63a8c1cef93920099443a8786
#
_cell.length_a   1.000
_cell.length_b   1.000
_cell.length_c   1.000
_cell.angle_alpha   90.00
_cell.angle_beta   90.00
_cell.angle_gamma   90.00
#
_symmetry.space_group_name_H-M   'P 1'
#
loop_
_entity.id
_entity.type
_entity.pdbx_description
1 polymer ?
#
loop_
_entity_poly.entity_id
_entity_poly.type
_entity_poly.pdbx_seq_one_letter_code
_entity_poly.pdbx_strand_id
1 'polypeptide(L)'
;MLVPAASPLAGSKFILALDTRGQAGSGYQILNLGASLAENDLTAFAKSFLRRETSVTADRNGKVQVRERLLLDSIVLEDRMQPDPDPEAIRAALLALVKKEGISLLSPDDRCREWQARVLLLRRLRGKEWPDLSDEGLAACLDDWLPPLLEGVRDLRKIPAGSILRAWQGLLLWNLAKQLENLAPVL
;
A
#
# COMPACT_ATOMS: atom_id res chain seq x y z
N MET A 1 5.94 17.77 26.01
CA MET A 1 6.91 18.05 27.13
C MET A 1 7.74 19.24 26.72
N LEU A 2 7.98 20.17 27.63
CA LEU A 2 8.83 21.34 27.41
C LEU A 2 10.13 21.20 28.21
N VAL A 3 11.26 21.49 27.57
CA VAL A 3 12.57 21.59 28.20
C VAL A 3 12.91 23.08 28.28
N PRO A 4 13.23 23.62 29.47
CA PRO A 4 13.62 25.02 29.57
C PRO A 4 14.82 25.33 28.66
N ALA A 5 14.79 26.45 27.97
CA ALA A 5 15.84 26.83 27.01
C ALA A 5 17.23 26.97 27.68
N ALA A 6 17.28 27.32 28.96
CA ALA A 6 18.51 27.39 29.74
C ALA A 6 19.01 26.05 30.28
N SER A 7 18.26 24.96 30.04
CA SER A 7 18.65 23.62 30.50
C SER A 7 19.80 23.08 29.65
N PRO A 8 20.82 22.43 30.26
CA PRO A 8 21.87 21.74 29.50
C PRO A 8 21.34 20.59 28.65
N LEU A 9 20.06 20.18 28.85
CA LEU A 9 19.37 19.18 28.06
C LEU A 9 18.71 19.77 26.81
N ALA A 10 18.65 21.10 26.69
CA ALA A 10 18.12 21.76 25.49
C ALA A 10 19.01 21.42 24.28
N GLY A 11 18.44 20.77 23.27
CA GLY A 11 19.17 20.28 22.10
C GLY A 11 19.61 18.83 22.15
N SER A 12 19.42 18.12 23.27
CA SER A 12 19.63 16.66 23.32
C SER A 12 18.61 15.94 22.44
N LYS A 13 19.09 15.00 21.59
CA LYS A 13 18.23 14.20 20.70
C LYS A 13 17.29 13.30 21.49
N PHE A 14 17.80 12.73 22.57
CA PHE A 14 17.04 11.87 23.50
C PHE A 14 17.23 12.32 24.94
N ILE A 15 16.15 12.40 25.67
CA ILE A 15 16.14 12.79 27.08
C ILE A 15 15.32 11.74 27.86
N LEU A 16 15.94 11.17 28.89
CA LEU A 16 15.23 10.39 29.89
C LEU A 16 14.61 11.35 30.89
N ALA A 17 13.28 11.44 30.90
CA ALA A 17 12.54 12.24 31.87
C ALA A 17 12.34 11.42 33.15
N LEU A 18 12.92 11.85 34.26
CA LEU A 18 12.78 11.21 35.54
C LEU A 18 11.70 11.87 36.40
N ASP A 19 11.53 13.18 36.24
CA ASP A 19 10.47 13.94 36.90
C ASP A 19 9.94 15.04 35.99
N THR A 20 8.62 15.15 35.92
CA THR A 20 7.95 16.19 35.14
C THR A 20 6.90 16.88 35.99
N ARG A 21 6.78 18.19 35.85
CA ARG A 21 5.77 18.98 36.52
C ARG A 21 4.81 19.57 35.46
N GLY A 22 3.52 19.33 35.63
CA GLY A 22 2.48 19.88 34.78
C GLY A 22 1.23 20.21 35.60
N GLN A 23 0.51 21.23 35.14
CA GLN A 23 -0.78 21.58 35.73
C GLN A 23 -1.88 20.84 34.95
N ALA A 24 -2.83 20.24 35.67
CA ALA A 24 -3.97 19.57 35.02
C ALA A 24 -4.68 20.58 34.11
N GLY A 25 -4.83 20.21 32.83
CA GLY A 25 -5.47 21.07 31.80
C GLY A 25 -4.52 22.00 31.02
N SER A 26 -3.22 22.07 31.33
CA SER A 26 -2.26 22.92 30.62
C SER A 26 -1.82 22.41 29.25
N GLY A 27 -2.09 21.14 28.93
CA GLY A 27 -1.69 20.52 27.67
C GLY A 27 -0.18 20.28 27.50
N TYR A 28 0.65 20.71 28.46
CA TYR A 28 2.11 20.51 28.44
C TYR A 28 2.64 20.16 29.84
N GLN A 29 3.77 19.47 29.85
CA GLN A 29 4.55 19.17 31.05
C GLN A 29 5.93 19.79 30.93
N ILE A 30 6.48 20.31 32.03
CA ILE A 30 7.82 20.86 32.12
C ILE A 30 8.74 19.80 32.71
N LEU A 31 9.89 19.58 32.10
CA LEU A 31 10.91 18.68 32.60
C LEU A 31 11.61 19.32 33.83
N ASN A 32 11.49 18.66 34.98
CA ASN A 32 12.17 19.06 36.21
C ASN A 32 13.51 18.35 36.37
N LEU A 33 13.53 17.03 36.16
CA LEU A 33 14.71 16.20 36.29
C LEU A 33 14.79 15.25 35.10
N GLY A 34 15.96 15.20 34.47
CA GLY A 34 16.19 14.30 33.35
C GLY A 34 17.68 14.16 33.07
N ALA A 35 18.00 13.19 32.22
CA ALA A 35 19.35 12.94 31.73
C ALA A 35 19.35 12.89 30.20
N SER A 36 20.39 13.41 29.59
CA SER A 36 20.66 13.20 28.18
C SER A 36 21.09 11.76 27.94
N LEU A 37 20.55 11.12 26.91
CA LEU A 37 20.94 9.78 26.49
C LEU A 37 21.65 9.85 25.15
N ALA A 38 22.82 9.22 25.06
CA ALA A 38 23.46 8.99 23.78
C ALA A 38 22.68 7.88 23.01
N GLU A 39 22.68 7.95 21.69
CA GLU A 39 21.98 7.00 20.82
C GLU A 39 22.47 5.55 21.04
N ASN A 40 23.78 5.39 21.27
CA ASN A 40 24.40 4.10 21.54
C ASN A 40 23.94 3.53 22.89
N ASP A 41 23.80 4.37 23.93
CA ASP A 41 23.31 3.94 25.24
C ASP A 41 21.85 3.54 25.17
N LEU A 42 21.03 4.31 24.43
CA LEU A 42 19.63 3.97 24.21
C LEU A 42 19.48 2.63 23.50
N THR A 43 20.26 2.38 22.44
CA THR A 43 20.20 1.10 21.71
C THR A 43 20.72 -0.08 22.53
N ALA A 44 21.74 0.11 23.36
CA ALA A 44 22.26 -0.94 24.24
C ALA A 44 21.30 -1.29 25.36
N PHE A 45 20.71 -0.28 26.01
CA PHE A 45 19.83 -0.45 27.16
C PHE A 45 18.43 -0.94 26.76
N ALA A 46 17.91 -0.46 25.64
CA ALA A 46 16.57 -0.73 25.19
C ALA A 46 16.50 -1.88 24.15
N LYS A 47 17.58 -2.64 23.97
CA LYS A 47 17.68 -3.67 22.92
C LYS A 47 16.51 -4.65 22.90
N SER A 48 15.97 -5.02 24.04
CA SER A 48 14.80 -5.91 24.18
C SER A 48 13.47 -5.24 23.84
N PHE A 49 13.44 -3.91 23.79
CA PHE A 49 12.25 -3.10 23.50
C PHE A 49 12.31 -2.48 22.10
N LEU A 50 13.44 -2.67 21.41
CA LEU A 50 13.59 -2.18 20.04
C LEU A 50 12.90 -3.15 19.08
N ARG A 51 12.03 -2.61 18.23
CA ARG A 51 11.38 -3.32 17.14
C ARG A 51 11.69 -2.66 15.80
N ARG A 52 12.13 -3.46 14.85
CA ARG A 52 12.19 -3.03 13.44
C ARG A 52 10.87 -3.35 12.78
N GLU A 53 10.30 -2.36 12.13
CA GLU A 53 9.07 -2.49 11.38
C GLU A 53 9.31 -2.02 9.95
N THR A 54 9.08 -2.90 8.99
CA THR A 54 9.09 -2.54 7.59
C THR A 54 7.65 -2.32 7.15
N SER A 55 7.32 -1.11 6.74
CA SER A 55 6.02 -0.79 6.18
C SER A 55 6.14 -0.56 4.69
N VAL A 56 5.38 -1.34 3.93
CA VAL A 56 5.22 -1.15 2.49
C VAL A 56 3.87 -0.48 2.29
N THR A 57 3.89 0.71 1.74
CA THR A 57 2.68 1.48 1.43
C THR A 57 2.68 1.88 -0.03
N ALA A 58 1.52 1.98 -0.63
CA ALA A 58 1.39 2.56 -1.95
C ALA A 58 0.60 3.88 -1.82
N ASP A 59 1.06 4.92 -2.51
CA ASP A 59 0.34 6.17 -2.57
C ASP A 59 -0.93 6.03 -3.43
N ARG A 60 -1.79 7.05 -3.43
CA ARG A 60 -3.05 7.06 -4.21
C ARG A 60 -2.84 6.90 -5.71
N ASN A 61 -1.63 7.11 -6.20
CA ASN A 61 -1.27 6.93 -7.61
C ASN A 61 -0.70 5.53 -7.90
N GLY A 62 -0.66 4.63 -6.91
CA GLY A 62 -0.13 3.28 -7.06
C GLY A 62 1.40 3.20 -7.07
N LYS A 63 2.11 4.24 -6.60
CA LYS A 63 3.57 4.20 -6.44
C LYS A 63 3.91 3.67 -5.05
N VAL A 64 4.72 2.62 -5.01
CA VAL A 64 5.16 1.98 -3.76
C VAL A 64 6.19 2.83 -3.04
N GLN A 65 6.02 2.97 -1.74
CA GLN A 65 6.99 3.52 -0.79
C GLN A 65 7.26 2.49 0.28
N VAL A 66 8.53 2.23 0.54
CA VAL A 66 8.95 1.30 1.59
C VAL A 66 9.73 2.06 2.63
N ARG A 67 9.29 1.95 3.87
CA ARG A 67 9.92 2.58 5.02
C ARG A 67 10.31 1.53 6.04
N GLU A 68 11.53 1.58 6.48
CA GLU A 68 12.02 0.85 7.64
C GLU A 68 12.05 1.80 8.83
N ARG A 69 11.38 1.41 9.90
CA ARG A 69 11.34 2.16 11.16
C ARG A 69 11.97 1.35 12.27
N LEU A 70 12.81 2.00 13.04
CA LEU A 70 13.27 1.50 14.32
C LEU A 70 12.41 2.15 15.39
N LEU A 71 11.67 1.34 16.12
CA LEU A 71 10.78 1.79 17.19
C LEU A 71 11.29 1.33 18.54
N LEU A 72 11.13 2.21 19.51
CA LEU A 72 11.19 1.88 20.93
C LEU A 72 9.75 2.00 21.46
N ASP A 73 9.08 0.87 21.60
CA ASP A 73 7.63 0.80 21.85
C ASP A 73 6.86 1.61 20.78
N SER A 74 6.28 2.75 21.14
CA SER A 74 5.55 3.65 20.23
C SER A 74 6.40 4.81 19.69
N ILE A 75 7.65 4.96 20.14
CA ILE A 75 8.55 6.05 19.73
C ILE A 75 9.34 5.65 18.50
N VAL A 76 9.23 6.42 17.43
CA VAL A 76 10.05 6.25 16.22
C VAL A 76 11.43 6.84 16.47
N LEU A 77 12.46 5.99 16.51
CA LEU A 77 13.86 6.40 16.67
C LEU A 77 14.50 6.71 15.31
N GLU A 78 14.20 5.88 14.31
CA GLU A 78 14.67 6.04 12.94
C GLU A 78 13.52 5.77 11.97
N ASP A 79 13.49 6.53 10.89
CA ASP A 79 12.58 6.33 9.74
C ASP A 79 13.43 6.49 8.46
N ARG A 80 13.66 5.38 7.77
CA ARG A 80 14.49 5.34 6.57
C ARG A 80 13.68 4.77 5.40
N MET A 81 13.92 5.28 4.21
CA MET A 81 13.44 4.63 2.99
C MET A 81 14.34 3.42 2.70
N GLN A 82 13.72 2.25 2.56
CA GLN A 82 14.44 1.03 2.21
C GLN A 82 14.57 0.94 0.69
N PRO A 83 15.79 0.82 0.14
CA PRO A 83 15.99 0.79 -1.31
C PRO A 83 15.59 -0.55 -1.94
N ASP A 84 15.66 -1.64 -1.20
CA ASP A 84 15.38 -3.00 -1.70
C ASP A 84 14.35 -3.72 -0.82
N PRO A 85 13.05 -3.42 -1.01
CA PRO A 85 11.97 -4.05 -0.26
C PRO A 85 11.70 -5.47 -0.79
N ASP A 86 11.13 -6.29 0.08
CA ASP A 86 10.63 -7.61 -0.28
C ASP A 86 9.60 -7.53 -1.42
N PRO A 87 9.82 -8.18 -2.57
CA PRO A 87 8.91 -8.19 -3.70
C PRO A 87 7.49 -8.66 -3.34
N GLU A 88 7.38 -9.61 -2.43
CA GLU A 88 6.10 -10.13 -1.95
C GLU A 88 5.31 -9.07 -1.18
N ALA A 89 5.99 -8.32 -0.30
CA ALA A 89 5.37 -7.23 0.45
C ALA A 89 4.92 -6.09 -0.47
N ILE A 90 5.66 -5.80 -1.54
CA ILE A 90 5.26 -4.83 -2.57
C ILE A 90 3.97 -5.30 -3.26
N ARG A 91 3.95 -6.55 -3.72
CA ARG A 91 2.79 -7.14 -4.42
C ARG A 91 1.55 -7.10 -3.53
N ALA A 92 1.69 -7.50 -2.26
CA ALA A 92 0.60 -7.46 -1.29
C ALA A 92 0.06 -6.04 -1.07
N ALA A 93 0.94 -5.04 -0.96
CA ALA A 93 0.55 -3.64 -0.77
C ALA A 93 -0.18 -3.08 -2.00
N LEU A 94 0.30 -3.38 -3.22
CA LEU A 94 -0.36 -2.96 -4.46
C LEU A 94 -1.73 -3.62 -4.64
N LEU A 95 -1.81 -4.92 -4.36
CA LEU A 95 -3.07 -5.66 -4.40
C LEU A 95 -4.10 -5.09 -3.41
N ALA A 96 -3.67 -4.83 -2.17
CA ALA A 96 -4.51 -4.21 -1.15
C ALA A 96 -4.99 -2.81 -1.56
N LEU A 97 -4.12 -2.03 -2.22
CA LEU A 97 -4.48 -0.71 -2.73
C LEU A 97 -5.57 -0.82 -3.80
N VAL A 98 -5.42 -1.71 -4.80
CA VAL A 98 -6.43 -1.88 -5.85
C VAL A 98 -7.74 -2.43 -5.29
N LYS A 99 -7.69 -3.32 -4.29
CA LYS A 99 -8.90 -3.78 -3.56
C LYS A 99 -9.65 -2.63 -2.89
N LYS A 100 -8.91 -1.65 -2.37
CA LYS A 100 -9.48 -0.51 -1.66
C LYS A 100 -10.01 0.58 -2.59
N GLU A 101 -9.23 0.97 -3.59
CA GLU A 101 -9.50 2.12 -4.45
C GLU A 101 -10.23 1.74 -5.76
N GLY A 102 -10.26 0.45 -6.11
CA GLY A 102 -10.91 -0.08 -7.30
C GLY A 102 -9.96 -0.25 -8.49
N ILE A 103 -10.45 -0.99 -9.50
CA ILE A 103 -9.68 -1.35 -10.70
C ILE A 103 -9.39 -0.15 -11.64
N SER A 104 -10.11 0.95 -11.49
CA SER A 104 -9.87 2.20 -12.23
C SER A 104 -8.45 2.75 -12.01
N LEU A 105 -7.83 2.41 -10.86
CA LEU A 105 -6.45 2.77 -10.55
C LEU A 105 -5.42 2.17 -11.53
N LEU A 106 -5.76 1.06 -12.19
CA LEU A 106 -4.94 0.41 -13.21
C LEU A 106 -5.00 1.14 -14.57
N SER A 107 -5.89 2.14 -14.70
CA SER A 107 -6.08 2.95 -15.92
C SER A 107 -6.27 2.10 -17.18
N PRO A 108 -7.25 1.17 -17.22
CA PRO A 108 -7.54 0.38 -18.41
C PRO A 108 -7.87 1.31 -19.58
N ASP A 109 -7.29 1.02 -20.75
CA ASP A 109 -7.49 1.82 -21.98
C ASP A 109 -8.87 1.56 -22.62
N ASP A 110 -9.15 2.28 -23.71
CA ASP A 110 -10.41 2.16 -24.45
C ASP A 110 -10.64 0.74 -24.98
N ARG A 111 -9.58 0.02 -25.36
CA ARG A 111 -9.67 -1.37 -25.82
C ARG A 111 -10.11 -2.31 -24.71
N CYS A 112 -9.60 -2.11 -23.48
CA CYS A 112 -10.05 -2.85 -22.31
C CYS A 112 -11.54 -2.60 -22.07
N ARG A 113 -11.97 -1.35 -22.13
CA ARG A 113 -13.36 -0.95 -21.87
C ARG A 113 -14.32 -1.42 -22.97
N GLU A 114 -13.91 -1.35 -24.23
CA GLU A 114 -14.68 -1.89 -25.35
C GLU A 114 -14.86 -3.40 -25.22
N TRP A 115 -13.77 -4.13 -24.97
CA TRP A 115 -13.85 -5.59 -24.77
C TRP A 115 -14.73 -5.95 -23.59
N GLN A 116 -14.60 -5.27 -22.46
CA GLN A 116 -15.42 -5.44 -21.27
C GLN A 116 -16.92 -5.21 -21.60
N ALA A 117 -17.23 -4.13 -22.30
CA ALA A 117 -18.61 -3.81 -22.69
C ALA A 117 -19.24 -4.88 -23.59
N ARG A 118 -18.47 -5.46 -24.55
CA ARG A 118 -18.93 -6.56 -25.40
C ARG A 118 -19.30 -7.80 -24.58
N VAL A 119 -18.46 -8.19 -23.61
CA VAL A 119 -18.75 -9.33 -22.74
C VAL A 119 -19.98 -9.07 -21.87
N LEU A 120 -20.09 -7.88 -21.29
CA LEU A 120 -21.23 -7.49 -20.47
C LEU A 120 -22.55 -7.42 -21.26
N LEU A 121 -22.47 -6.98 -22.52
CA LEU A 121 -23.62 -7.03 -23.42
C LEU A 121 -24.11 -8.47 -23.63
N LEU A 122 -23.20 -9.40 -23.92
CA LEU A 122 -23.56 -10.81 -24.08
C LEU A 122 -24.06 -11.44 -22.79
N ARG A 123 -23.50 -11.08 -21.64
CA ARG A 123 -24.02 -11.48 -20.34
C ARG A 123 -25.47 -11.03 -20.13
N ARG A 124 -25.80 -9.79 -20.55
CA ARG A 124 -27.18 -9.27 -20.47
C ARG A 124 -28.15 -10.01 -21.41
N LEU A 125 -27.70 -10.36 -22.62
CA LEU A 125 -28.52 -10.98 -23.65
C LEU A 125 -28.65 -12.51 -23.50
N ARG A 126 -27.58 -13.18 -23.06
CA ARG A 126 -27.46 -14.63 -23.03
C ARG A 126 -27.49 -15.23 -21.61
N GLY A 127 -27.37 -14.41 -20.58
CA GLY A 127 -27.49 -14.82 -19.20
C GLY A 127 -26.16 -15.11 -18.50
N LYS A 128 -26.27 -15.82 -17.35
CA LYS A 128 -25.16 -16.03 -16.40
C LYS A 128 -24.07 -17.00 -16.86
N GLU A 129 -24.21 -17.61 -18.03
CA GLU A 129 -23.11 -18.39 -18.63
C GLU A 129 -21.88 -17.48 -18.94
N TRP A 130 -22.12 -16.18 -19.19
CA TRP A 130 -21.09 -15.19 -19.37
C TRP A 130 -20.62 -14.63 -18.00
N PRO A 131 -19.30 -14.53 -17.77
CA PRO A 131 -18.79 -14.04 -16.50
C PRO A 131 -19.17 -12.58 -16.26
N ASP A 132 -19.21 -12.19 -14.99
CA ASP A 132 -19.37 -10.80 -14.61
C ASP A 132 -18.02 -10.10 -14.67
N LEU A 133 -17.80 -9.37 -15.74
CA LEU A 133 -16.60 -8.56 -15.94
C LEU A 133 -16.88 -7.06 -15.75
N SER A 134 -17.94 -6.71 -15.00
CA SER A 134 -18.10 -5.35 -14.49
C SER A 134 -16.92 -4.97 -13.58
N ASP A 135 -16.77 -3.70 -13.27
CA ASP A 135 -15.70 -3.26 -12.36
C ASP A 135 -15.82 -3.96 -10.99
N GLU A 136 -17.05 -4.18 -10.53
CA GLU A 136 -17.35 -4.93 -9.31
C GLU A 136 -17.03 -6.43 -9.47
N GLY A 137 -17.37 -7.03 -10.60
CA GLY A 137 -17.09 -8.44 -10.89
C GLY A 137 -15.57 -8.69 -10.98
N LEU A 138 -14.84 -7.81 -11.67
CA LEU A 138 -13.38 -7.87 -11.75
C LEU A 138 -12.71 -7.63 -10.40
N ALA A 139 -13.27 -6.76 -9.56
CA ALA A 139 -12.77 -6.54 -8.20
C ALA A 139 -13.04 -7.76 -7.31
N ALA A 140 -14.14 -8.47 -7.49
CA ALA A 140 -14.48 -9.67 -6.73
C ALA A 140 -13.53 -10.85 -7.02
N CYS A 141 -13.00 -10.96 -8.25
CA CYS A 141 -12.02 -11.99 -8.64
C CYS A 141 -10.60 -11.43 -8.84
N LEU A 142 -10.26 -10.34 -8.14
CA LEU A 142 -8.99 -9.63 -8.30
C LEU A 142 -7.77 -10.53 -8.06
N ASP A 143 -7.88 -11.45 -7.09
CA ASP A 143 -6.80 -12.37 -6.72
C ASP A 143 -6.48 -13.39 -7.83
N ASP A 144 -7.40 -13.61 -8.77
CA ASP A 144 -7.21 -14.59 -9.84
C ASP A 144 -6.42 -14.03 -11.03
N TRP A 145 -6.48 -12.71 -11.28
CA TRP A 145 -5.92 -12.15 -12.50
C TRP A 145 -4.87 -11.06 -12.29
N LEU A 146 -4.93 -10.32 -11.17
CA LEU A 146 -4.03 -9.19 -10.94
C LEU A 146 -2.62 -9.59 -10.46
N PRO A 147 -2.42 -10.61 -9.58
CA PRO A 147 -1.11 -10.92 -9.01
C PRO A 147 0.01 -11.14 -10.04
N PRO A 148 -0.21 -11.83 -11.17
CA PRO A 148 0.83 -12.00 -12.18
C PRO A 148 1.26 -10.66 -12.84
N LEU A 149 0.35 -9.68 -12.91
CA LEU A 149 0.65 -8.36 -13.47
C LEU A 149 1.45 -7.48 -12.52
N LEU A 150 1.48 -7.80 -11.23
CA LEU A 150 2.20 -7.04 -10.20
C LEU A 150 3.64 -7.51 -10.03
N GLU A 151 4.06 -8.57 -10.71
CA GLU A 151 5.42 -9.10 -10.60
C GLU A 151 6.45 -8.07 -11.10
N GLY A 152 7.38 -7.67 -10.21
CA GLY A 152 8.38 -6.64 -10.49
C GLY A 152 7.84 -5.21 -10.62
N VAL A 153 6.54 -4.99 -10.41
CA VAL A 153 5.91 -3.67 -10.51
C VAL A 153 6.07 -2.90 -9.20
N ARG A 154 6.50 -1.63 -9.31
CA ARG A 154 6.58 -0.65 -8.21
C ARG A 154 5.70 0.59 -8.42
N ASP A 155 5.02 0.66 -9.55
CA ASP A 155 4.11 1.75 -9.92
C ASP A 155 3.03 1.17 -10.84
N LEU A 156 1.77 1.17 -10.39
CA LEU A 156 0.64 0.58 -11.13
C LEU A 156 0.45 1.21 -12.51
N ARG A 157 0.79 2.49 -12.67
CA ARG A 157 0.69 3.20 -13.96
C ARG A 157 1.67 2.70 -15.02
N LYS A 158 2.66 1.91 -14.62
CA LYS A 158 3.62 1.27 -15.53
C LYS A 158 3.15 -0.08 -16.07
N ILE A 159 2.02 -0.59 -15.58
CA ILE A 159 1.43 -1.82 -16.11
C ILE A 159 0.89 -1.51 -17.52
N PRO A 160 1.37 -2.21 -18.56
CA PRO A 160 0.87 -1.98 -19.94
C PRO A 160 -0.61 -2.35 -20.05
N ALA A 161 -1.42 -1.48 -20.63
CA ALA A 161 -2.86 -1.73 -20.81
C ALA A 161 -3.15 -3.03 -21.58
N GLY A 162 -2.31 -3.38 -22.55
CA GLY A 162 -2.40 -4.66 -23.28
C GLY A 162 -2.16 -5.88 -22.39
N SER A 163 -1.47 -5.76 -21.24
CA SER A 163 -1.34 -6.84 -20.26
C SER A 163 -2.60 -6.98 -19.42
N ILE A 164 -3.25 -5.88 -19.10
CA ILE A 164 -4.55 -5.86 -18.40
C ILE A 164 -5.60 -6.55 -19.25
N LEU A 165 -5.69 -6.18 -20.53
CA LEU A 165 -6.63 -6.80 -21.48
C LEU A 165 -6.41 -8.31 -21.58
N ARG A 166 -5.17 -8.76 -21.71
CA ARG A 166 -4.84 -10.20 -21.79
C ARG A 166 -5.24 -10.94 -20.49
N ALA A 167 -5.03 -10.32 -19.33
CA ALA A 167 -5.44 -10.91 -18.07
C ALA A 167 -6.96 -11.06 -17.99
N TRP A 168 -7.73 -10.05 -18.40
CA TRP A 168 -9.18 -10.11 -18.47
C TRP A 168 -9.69 -11.15 -19.48
N GLN A 169 -9.03 -11.24 -20.63
CA GLN A 169 -9.34 -12.26 -21.64
C GLN A 169 -9.12 -13.69 -21.11
N GLY A 170 -8.14 -13.86 -20.21
CA GLY A 170 -7.88 -15.13 -19.55
C GLY A 170 -9.00 -15.58 -18.58
N LEU A 171 -9.84 -14.65 -18.12
CA LEU A 171 -11.01 -14.99 -17.30
C LEU A 171 -12.19 -15.57 -18.12
N LEU A 172 -12.13 -15.41 -19.45
CA LEU A 172 -13.19 -15.91 -20.32
C LEU A 172 -12.85 -17.33 -20.80
N LEU A 173 -13.80 -18.25 -20.64
CA LEU A 173 -13.64 -19.61 -21.19
C LEU A 173 -13.43 -19.57 -22.70
N TRP A 174 -12.58 -20.45 -23.22
CA TRP A 174 -12.20 -20.47 -24.63
C TRP A 174 -13.39 -20.53 -25.60
N ASN A 175 -14.41 -21.33 -25.27
CA ASN A 175 -15.65 -21.42 -26.07
C ASN A 175 -16.42 -20.09 -26.12
N LEU A 176 -16.44 -19.33 -25.02
CA LEU A 176 -17.09 -18.02 -24.95
C LEU A 176 -16.25 -16.96 -25.67
N ALA A 177 -14.92 -17.03 -25.58
CA ALA A 177 -14.04 -16.15 -26.33
C ALA A 177 -14.27 -16.26 -27.85
N LYS A 178 -14.41 -17.49 -28.38
CA LYS A 178 -14.73 -17.73 -29.77
C LYS A 178 -16.11 -17.20 -30.16
N GLN A 179 -17.09 -17.35 -29.28
CA GLN A 179 -18.44 -16.81 -29.50
C GLN A 179 -18.47 -15.27 -29.47
N LEU A 180 -17.64 -14.64 -28.62
CA LEU A 180 -17.55 -13.19 -28.54
C LEU A 180 -17.23 -12.55 -29.88
N GLU A 181 -16.26 -13.10 -30.60
CA GLU A 181 -15.86 -12.56 -31.92
C GLU A 181 -16.96 -12.71 -32.97
N ASN A 182 -17.78 -13.75 -32.87
CA ASN A 182 -18.88 -13.97 -33.83
C ASN A 182 -20.15 -13.18 -33.48
N LEU A 183 -20.46 -12.99 -32.20
CA LEU A 183 -21.72 -12.40 -31.74
C LEU A 183 -21.63 -10.89 -31.50
N ALA A 184 -20.46 -10.40 -31.17
CA ALA A 184 -20.19 -8.99 -30.93
C ALA A 184 -18.80 -8.62 -31.49
N PRO A 185 -18.63 -8.60 -32.83
CA PRO A 185 -17.35 -8.25 -33.45
C PRO A 185 -16.94 -6.82 -33.12
N VAL A 186 -15.63 -6.54 -33.23
CA VAL A 186 -15.10 -5.17 -33.20
C VAL A 186 -15.54 -4.49 -34.49
N LEU A 187 -16.07 -3.26 -34.40
CA LEU A 187 -16.49 -2.45 -35.57
C LEU A 187 -15.31 -1.73 -36.16
#